data_3c9f837d950a7c87c1ba8230e737ada9
#
_entry.id   3c9f837d950a7c87c1ba8230e737ada9
#
_cell.length_a   1.000
_cell.length_b   1.000
_cell.length_c   1.000
_cell.angle_alpha   90.00
_cell.angle_beta   90.00
_cell.angle_gamma   90.00
#
_symmetry.space_group_name_H-M   'P 1'
#
loop_
_entity.id
_entity.type
_entity.pdbx_description
1 polymer ?
#
loop_
_entity_poly.entity_id
_entity_poly.type
_entity_poly.pdbx_seq_one_letter_code
_entity_poly.pdbx_strand_id
1 'polypeptide(L)'
;FFVLAKLLHKKTILHFHPSNEKFLYEPNNQQLYRNLFSRADLVLVLSEQWRRWIKDALVLTEHIEVLYNPCPNVEQKPELKQKEILFAGTVIPRKGYADLIRGFAKITTKHIDWKVVIAGNGEIDKAKAIAKECGIEKQVEFLGWVSGEAKALAFQRASIYCLASDGEGFPMGVLDAWAYGIPCVVTPVGGLPDIVVDGENALVFPVGDIDGLARQLERMISDDGLRDKIAKSSLNLAHTTFNVKNINKQLGRIYSTIMNI
;
A
#
# COMPACT_ATOMS: atom_id res chain seq x y z
N PHE A 1 15.94 5.52 -24.75
CA PHE A 1 17.00 4.95 -23.89
C PHE A 1 17.13 3.43 -24.04
N PHE A 2 16.05 2.64 -23.90
CA PHE A 2 16.11 1.17 -23.96
C PHE A 2 16.72 0.64 -25.26
N VAL A 3 16.24 1.12 -26.43
CA VAL A 3 16.76 0.73 -27.76
C VAL A 3 18.25 1.07 -27.89
N LEU A 4 18.65 2.26 -27.46
CA LEU A 4 20.04 2.70 -27.51
C LEU A 4 20.93 1.83 -26.62
N ALA A 5 20.48 1.49 -25.42
CA ALA A 5 21.24 0.58 -24.55
C ALA A 5 21.47 -0.79 -25.19
N LYS A 6 20.45 -1.35 -25.86
CA LYS A 6 20.60 -2.61 -26.59
C LYS A 6 21.53 -2.51 -27.80
N LEU A 7 21.47 -1.41 -28.56
CA LEU A 7 22.39 -1.15 -29.64
C LEU A 7 23.86 -1.04 -29.16
N LEU A 8 24.07 -0.52 -27.97
CA LEU A 8 25.38 -0.41 -27.32
C LEU A 8 25.76 -1.65 -26.50
N HIS A 9 25.05 -2.75 -26.64
CA HIS A 9 25.26 -4.00 -25.91
C HIS A 9 25.29 -3.84 -24.38
N LYS A 10 24.52 -2.88 -23.85
CA LYS A 10 24.41 -2.66 -22.40
C LYS A 10 23.34 -3.55 -21.82
N LYS A 11 23.59 -4.05 -20.59
CA LYS A 11 22.58 -4.76 -19.80
C LYS A 11 21.43 -3.81 -19.43
N THR A 12 20.22 -4.32 -19.49
CA THR A 12 18.99 -3.55 -19.25
C THR A 12 18.15 -4.20 -18.18
N ILE A 13 17.82 -3.43 -17.14
CA ILE A 13 16.90 -3.81 -16.08
C ILE A 13 15.68 -2.90 -16.19
N LEU A 14 14.50 -3.47 -16.28
CA LEU A 14 13.24 -2.73 -16.23
C LEU A 14 12.61 -2.94 -14.86
N HIS A 15 12.48 -1.87 -14.07
CA HIS A 15 11.77 -1.94 -12.78
C HIS A 15 10.34 -1.42 -12.97
N PHE A 16 9.38 -2.33 -12.85
CA PHE A 16 7.99 -2.09 -13.22
C PHE A 16 7.14 -1.72 -12.00
N HIS A 17 6.59 -0.51 -11.99
CA HIS A 17 5.80 0.05 -10.91
C HIS A 17 4.36 0.35 -11.35
N PRO A 18 3.53 -0.67 -11.50
CA PRO A 18 2.14 -0.50 -11.91
C PRO A 18 1.26 -0.02 -10.75
N SER A 19 0.08 0.47 -11.08
CA SER A 19 -0.93 0.88 -10.09
C SER A 19 -2.22 0.06 -10.15
N ASN A 20 -2.42 -0.72 -11.22
CA ASN A 20 -3.59 -1.57 -11.44
C ASN A 20 -3.21 -2.66 -12.46
N GLU A 21 -3.66 -3.89 -12.25
CA GLU A 21 -3.39 -5.02 -13.13
C GLU A 21 -4.20 -5.00 -14.43
N LYS A 22 -5.36 -4.35 -14.44
CA LYS A 22 -6.30 -4.37 -15.58
C LYS A 22 -5.65 -3.88 -16.88
N PHE A 23 -4.73 -2.91 -16.79
CA PHE A 23 -4.06 -2.39 -17.98
C PHE A 23 -3.16 -3.42 -18.67
N LEU A 24 -2.68 -4.48 -17.96
CA LEU A 24 -1.89 -5.56 -18.56
C LEU A 24 -2.72 -6.38 -19.57
N TYR A 25 -4.04 -6.40 -19.40
CA TYR A 25 -4.94 -7.19 -20.24
C TYR A 25 -5.52 -6.37 -21.42
N GLU A 26 -5.18 -5.10 -21.53
CA GLU A 26 -5.52 -4.27 -22.69
C GLU A 26 -4.63 -4.63 -23.89
N PRO A 27 -5.17 -4.93 -25.10
CA PRO A 27 -4.39 -5.46 -26.23
C PRO A 27 -3.17 -4.62 -26.63
N ASN A 28 -3.31 -3.30 -26.63
CA ASN A 28 -2.22 -2.39 -26.98
C ASN A 28 -1.10 -2.43 -25.95
N ASN A 29 -1.46 -2.50 -24.66
CA ASN A 29 -0.51 -2.59 -23.57
C ASN A 29 0.16 -3.96 -23.54
N GLN A 30 -0.56 -5.04 -23.76
CA GLN A 30 0.02 -6.39 -23.86
C GLN A 30 1.13 -6.45 -24.91
N GLN A 31 0.86 -5.96 -26.12
CA GLN A 31 1.84 -5.96 -27.20
C GLN A 31 3.07 -5.13 -26.86
N LEU A 32 2.87 -3.93 -26.30
CA LEU A 32 3.94 -3.03 -25.88
C LEU A 32 4.82 -3.69 -24.79
N TYR A 33 4.21 -4.13 -23.70
CA TYR A 33 4.96 -4.70 -22.57
C TYR A 33 5.60 -6.05 -22.90
N ARG A 34 4.94 -6.89 -23.69
CA ARG A 34 5.58 -8.11 -24.21
C ARG A 34 6.85 -7.80 -24.98
N ASN A 35 6.82 -6.84 -25.90
CA ASN A 35 7.97 -6.43 -26.67
C ASN A 35 9.11 -5.82 -25.82
N LEU A 36 8.75 -5.06 -24.78
CA LEU A 36 9.73 -4.45 -23.88
C LEU A 36 10.36 -5.50 -22.96
N PHE A 37 9.53 -6.30 -22.30
CA PHE A 37 9.98 -7.23 -21.26
C PHE A 37 10.74 -8.41 -21.83
N SER A 38 10.33 -8.96 -22.99
CA SER A 38 11.06 -10.03 -23.66
C SER A 38 12.48 -9.65 -24.14
N ARG A 39 12.73 -8.36 -24.30
CA ARG A 39 14.05 -7.84 -24.72
C ARG A 39 14.90 -7.32 -23.56
N ALA A 40 14.33 -7.17 -22.36
CA ALA A 40 15.08 -6.79 -21.17
C ALA A 40 15.96 -7.96 -20.71
N ASP A 41 17.11 -7.67 -20.13
CA ASP A 41 17.94 -8.70 -19.48
C ASP A 41 17.31 -9.12 -18.16
N LEU A 42 16.55 -8.21 -17.51
CA LEU A 42 15.76 -8.50 -16.33
C LEU A 42 14.57 -7.53 -16.21
N VAL A 43 13.45 -8.05 -15.73
CA VAL A 43 12.28 -7.27 -15.28
C VAL A 43 12.15 -7.45 -13.78
N LEU A 44 12.18 -6.35 -13.01
CA LEU A 44 11.88 -6.33 -11.59
C LEU A 44 10.42 -5.94 -11.39
N VAL A 45 9.73 -6.69 -10.55
CA VAL A 45 8.34 -6.45 -10.16
C VAL A 45 8.20 -6.34 -8.65
N LEU A 46 7.13 -5.71 -8.18
CA LEU A 46 6.98 -5.35 -6.78
C LEU A 46 6.44 -6.49 -5.89
N SER A 47 6.00 -7.62 -6.47
CA SER A 47 5.45 -8.75 -5.72
C SER A 47 5.35 -10.03 -6.57
N GLU A 48 5.17 -11.16 -5.92
CA GLU A 48 4.89 -12.43 -6.59
C GLU A 48 3.56 -12.38 -7.36
N GLN A 49 2.55 -11.68 -6.83
CA GLN A 49 1.28 -11.49 -7.53
C GLN A 49 1.49 -10.73 -8.85
N TRP A 50 2.31 -9.69 -8.86
CA TRP A 50 2.66 -8.97 -10.09
C TRP A 50 3.46 -9.86 -11.06
N ARG A 51 4.35 -10.70 -10.55
CA ARG A 51 5.05 -11.70 -11.38
C ARG A 51 4.08 -12.67 -12.04
N ARG A 52 3.07 -13.17 -11.30
CA ARG A 52 2.04 -14.05 -11.84
C ARG A 52 1.22 -13.36 -12.93
N TRP A 53 0.71 -12.15 -12.66
CA TRP A 53 -0.08 -11.40 -13.66
C TRP A 53 0.70 -11.11 -14.94
N ILE A 54 1.97 -10.74 -14.84
CA ILE A 54 2.80 -10.51 -16.04
C ILE A 54 3.04 -11.80 -16.82
N LYS A 55 3.33 -12.90 -16.14
CA LYS A 55 3.49 -14.21 -16.78
C LYS A 55 2.22 -14.62 -17.52
N ASP A 56 1.08 -14.44 -16.91
CA ASP A 56 -0.22 -14.78 -17.48
C ASP A 56 -0.57 -13.85 -18.64
N ALA A 57 -0.63 -12.54 -18.42
CA ALA A 57 -1.07 -11.56 -19.41
C ALA A 57 -0.14 -11.48 -20.63
N LEU A 58 1.18 -11.60 -20.43
CA LEU A 58 2.19 -11.39 -21.48
C LEU A 58 2.80 -12.70 -22.00
N VAL A 59 2.45 -13.84 -21.40
CA VAL A 59 3.02 -15.16 -21.74
C VAL A 59 4.57 -15.14 -21.65
N LEU A 60 5.09 -14.52 -20.59
CA LEU A 60 6.51 -14.40 -20.30
C LEU A 60 6.86 -15.24 -19.08
N THR A 61 7.86 -16.11 -19.20
CA THR A 61 8.24 -17.05 -18.12
C THR A 61 9.59 -16.78 -17.51
N GLU A 62 10.46 -16.07 -18.23
CA GLU A 62 11.88 -15.89 -17.90
C GLU A 62 12.20 -14.44 -17.55
N HIS A 63 13.32 -14.24 -16.83
CA HIS A 63 13.89 -12.93 -16.52
C HIS A 63 12.98 -11.98 -15.74
N ILE A 64 12.08 -12.52 -14.88
CA ILE A 64 11.24 -11.71 -13.99
C ILE A 64 11.57 -12.07 -12.54
N GLU A 65 12.08 -11.10 -11.79
CA GLU A 65 12.38 -11.23 -10.36
C GLU A 65 11.55 -10.27 -9.52
N VAL A 66 11.27 -10.67 -8.28
CA VAL A 66 10.55 -9.85 -7.31
C VAL A 66 11.54 -9.04 -6.49
N LEU A 67 11.29 -7.74 -6.41
CA LEU A 67 11.98 -6.83 -5.50
C LEU A 67 10.92 -5.97 -4.81
N TYR A 68 10.63 -6.27 -3.56
CA TYR A 68 9.67 -5.51 -2.76
C TYR A 68 10.15 -4.09 -2.49
N ASN A 69 9.21 -3.15 -2.34
CA ASN A 69 9.54 -1.84 -1.80
C ASN A 69 9.96 -1.96 -0.32
N PRO A 70 10.94 -1.16 0.12
CA PRO A 70 11.35 -1.17 1.52
C PRO A 70 10.41 -0.36 2.42
N CYS A 71 10.30 -0.77 3.69
CA CYS A 71 9.79 0.10 4.73
C CYS A 71 10.80 1.21 5.05
N PRO A 72 10.36 2.44 5.33
CA PRO A 72 11.24 3.50 5.78
C PRO A 72 11.84 3.18 7.17
N ASN A 73 13.02 3.72 7.44
CA ASN A 73 13.56 3.73 8.79
C ASN A 73 13.02 4.95 9.53
N VAL A 74 12.21 4.74 10.57
CA VAL A 74 11.52 5.81 11.30
C VAL A 74 11.68 5.64 12.80
N GLU A 75 11.61 6.76 13.52
CA GLU A 75 11.49 6.78 14.97
C GLU A 75 10.01 6.62 15.36
N GLN A 76 9.73 5.67 16.24
CA GLN A 76 8.39 5.47 16.78
C GLN A 76 8.21 6.31 18.04
N LYS A 77 7.04 6.94 18.18
CA LYS A 77 6.65 7.74 19.34
C LYS A 77 5.28 7.28 19.85
N PRO A 78 5.23 6.13 20.58
CA PRO A 78 3.96 5.58 21.04
C PRO A 78 3.14 6.54 21.90
N GLU A 79 3.81 7.44 22.63
CA GLU A 79 3.18 8.45 23.47
C GLU A 79 2.35 9.50 22.70
N LEU A 80 2.55 9.60 21.39
CA LEU A 80 1.77 10.50 20.52
C LEU A 80 0.49 9.88 19.97
N LYS A 81 0.26 8.58 20.18
CA LYS A 81 -0.90 7.86 19.61
C LYS A 81 -2.22 8.48 20.07
N GLN A 82 -3.10 8.68 19.10
CA GLN A 82 -4.45 9.20 19.29
C GLN A 82 -5.47 8.24 18.67
N LYS A 83 -6.73 8.39 19.03
CA LYS A 83 -7.83 7.61 18.46
C LYS A 83 -8.13 8.03 17.01
N GLU A 84 -7.17 7.80 16.13
CA GLU A 84 -7.17 8.21 14.74
C GLU A 84 -7.01 7.03 13.80
N ILE A 85 -7.88 7.02 12.76
CA ILE A 85 -7.78 6.13 11.60
C ILE A 85 -7.21 6.97 10.47
N LEU A 86 -5.98 6.68 10.07
CA LEU A 86 -5.27 7.43 9.03
C LEU A 86 -5.49 6.82 7.65
N PHE A 87 -5.87 7.66 6.70
CA PHE A 87 -5.69 7.45 5.27
C PHE A 87 -4.57 8.39 4.79
N ALA A 88 -3.54 7.86 4.11
CA ALA A 88 -2.47 8.67 3.55
C ALA A 88 -2.24 8.33 2.07
N GLY A 89 -2.50 9.31 1.20
CA GLY A 89 -2.34 9.16 -0.25
C GLY A 89 -3.21 10.12 -1.05
N THR A 90 -3.12 10.04 -2.38
CA THR A 90 -3.97 10.85 -3.26
C THR A 90 -5.44 10.49 -3.05
N VAL A 91 -6.27 11.48 -2.81
CA VAL A 91 -7.72 11.34 -2.57
C VAL A 91 -8.42 11.19 -3.92
N ILE A 92 -8.47 9.94 -4.42
CA ILE A 92 -9.11 9.53 -5.67
C ILE A 92 -9.96 8.28 -5.44
N PRO A 93 -10.99 8.01 -6.27
CA PRO A 93 -11.91 6.87 -6.07
C PRO A 93 -11.19 5.54 -5.87
N ARG A 94 -10.19 5.24 -6.70
CA ARG A 94 -9.41 4.00 -6.63
C ARG A 94 -8.77 3.74 -5.25
N LYS A 95 -8.46 4.78 -4.48
CA LYS A 95 -7.87 4.67 -3.13
C LYS A 95 -8.89 4.43 -2.01
N GLY A 96 -10.20 4.43 -2.32
CA GLY A 96 -11.27 4.03 -1.40
C GLY A 96 -11.52 4.99 -0.24
N TYR A 97 -11.18 6.28 -0.38
CA TYR A 97 -11.45 7.27 0.67
C TYR A 97 -12.94 7.37 1.02
N ALA A 98 -13.80 7.21 0.01
CA ALA A 98 -15.25 7.25 0.18
C ALA A 98 -15.76 6.04 0.99
N ASP A 99 -15.21 4.86 0.72
CA ASP A 99 -15.56 3.64 1.44
C ASP A 99 -15.11 3.72 2.90
N LEU A 100 -13.91 4.28 3.15
CA LEU A 100 -13.44 4.54 4.51
C LEU A 100 -14.41 5.46 5.28
N ILE A 101 -14.81 6.59 4.70
CA ILE A 101 -15.74 7.53 5.34
C ILE A 101 -17.09 6.85 5.63
N ARG A 102 -17.66 6.15 4.63
CA ARG A 102 -18.94 5.44 4.78
C ARG A 102 -18.87 4.28 5.77
N GLY A 103 -17.77 3.51 5.75
CA GLY A 103 -17.55 2.39 6.66
C GLY A 103 -17.41 2.86 8.10
N PHE A 104 -16.64 3.92 8.34
CA PHE A 104 -16.49 4.52 9.66
C PHE A 104 -17.80 5.11 10.17
N ALA A 105 -18.59 5.75 9.30
CA ALA A 105 -19.91 6.32 9.67
C ALA A 105 -20.86 5.29 10.30
N LYS A 106 -20.76 4.01 9.93
CA LYS A 106 -21.60 2.94 10.48
C LYS A 106 -21.30 2.61 11.95
N ILE A 107 -20.15 3.02 12.46
CA ILE A 107 -19.68 2.68 13.82
C ILE A 107 -19.47 3.91 14.72
N THR A 108 -19.61 5.12 14.20
CA THR A 108 -19.32 6.38 14.93
C THR A 108 -20.13 6.56 16.21
N THR A 109 -21.38 6.10 16.23
CA THR A 109 -22.24 6.21 17.41
C THR A 109 -21.70 5.47 18.63
N LYS A 110 -20.93 4.41 18.41
CA LYS A 110 -20.25 3.65 19.47
C LYS A 110 -18.84 4.17 19.77
N HIS A 111 -18.25 4.91 18.83
CA HIS A 111 -16.85 5.34 18.86
C HIS A 111 -16.74 6.86 18.61
N ILE A 112 -17.47 7.64 19.43
CA ILE A 112 -17.60 9.10 19.26
C ILE A 112 -16.29 9.87 19.44
N ASP A 113 -15.31 9.27 20.08
CA ASP A 113 -13.99 9.81 20.37
C ASP A 113 -12.92 9.42 19.32
N TRP A 114 -13.30 8.60 18.33
CA TRP A 114 -12.46 8.29 17.18
C TRP A 114 -12.71 9.23 16.01
N LYS A 115 -11.70 9.43 15.18
CA LYS A 115 -11.83 10.21 13.94
C LYS A 115 -11.05 9.57 12.80
N VAL A 116 -11.50 9.88 11.59
CA VAL A 116 -10.75 9.60 10.35
C VAL A 116 -9.90 10.82 10.03
N VAL A 117 -8.62 10.59 9.73
CA VAL A 117 -7.67 11.63 9.30
C VAL A 117 -7.26 11.33 7.86
N ILE A 118 -7.54 12.25 6.95
CA ILE A 118 -7.22 12.15 5.52
C ILE A 118 -6.02 13.05 5.21
N ALA A 119 -4.88 12.43 4.96
CA ALA A 119 -3.62 13.08 4.59
C ALA A 119 -3.37 12.88 3.09
N GLY A 120 -3.67 13.89 2.29
CA GLY A 120 -3.51 13.86 0.84
C GLY A 120 -4.24 14.98 0.13
N ASN A 121 -4.02 15.10 -1.17
CA ASN A 121 -4.73 16.02 -2.05
C ASN A 121 -5.55 15.23 -3.10
N GLY A 122 -6.40 15.92 -3.86
CA GLY A 122 -7.27 15.34 -4.88
C GLY A 122 -8.73 15.74 -4.66
N GLU A 123 -9.64 14.77 -4.59
CA GLU A 123 -11.09 15.00 -4.51
C GLU A 123 -11.57 15.37 -3.08
N ILE A 124 -10.89 16.36 -2.45
CA ILE A 124 -11.17 16.75 -1.05
C ILE A 124 -12.61 17.23 -0.87
N ASP A 125 -13.14 18.03 -1.81
CA ASP A 125 -14.52 18.56 -1.69
C ASP A 125 -15.55 17.43 -1.78
N LYS A 126 -15.32 16.42 -2.61
CA LYS A 126 -16.17 15.22 -2.66
C LYS A 126 -16.08 14.43 -1.35
N ALA A 127 -14.88 14.27 -0.79
CA ALA A 127 -14.71 13.60 0.49
C ALA A 127 -15.44 14.33 1.64
N LYS A 128 -15.38 15.66 1.67
CA LYS A 128 -16.15 16.50 2.63
C LYS A 128 -17.65 16.35 2.43
N ALA A 129 -18.12 16.33 1.17
CA ALA A 129 -19.54 16.12 0.88
C ALA A 129 -20.04 14.77 1.40
N ILE A 130 -19.27 13.68 1.18
CA ILE A 130 -19.59 12.35 1.69
C ILE A 130 -19.62 12.34 3.23
N ALA A 131 -18.65 12.96 3.89
CA ALA A 131 -18.63 13.07 5.37
C ALA A 131 -19.89 13.79 5.89
N LYS A 132 -20.32 14.84 5.21
CA LYS A 132 -21.54 15.59 5.53
C LYS A 132 -22.81 14.74 5.28
N GLU A 133 -22.90 14.06 4.14
CA GLU A 133 -24.01 13.13 3.84
C GLU A 133 -24.15 12.04 4.91
N CYS A 134 -23.02 11.57 5.42
CA CYS A 134 -22.97 10.59 6.50
C CYS A 134 -23.17 11.19 7.90
N GLY A 135 -23.24 12.52 8.07
CA GLY A 135 -23.40 13.19 9.35
C GLY A 135 -22.18 13.12 10.29
N ILE A 136 -20.97 12.91 9.73
CA ILE A 136 -19.74 12.71 10.51
C ILE A 136 -18.64 13.74 10.21
N GLU A 137 -19.00 14.88 9.65
CA GLU A 137 -18.04 15.92 9.25
C GLU A 137 -17.12 16.38 10.39
N LYS A 138 -17.59 16.30 11.64
CA LYS A 138 -16.79 16.67 12.83
C LYS A 138 -15.78 15.58 13.22
N GLN A 139 -15.95 14.36 12.71
CA GLN A 139 -15.06 13.22 12.97
C GLN A 139 -14.16 12.90 11.77
N VAL A 140 -14.13 13.75 10.73
CA VAL A 140 -13.24 13.62 9.59
C VAL A 140 -12.35 14.87 9.49
N GLU A 141 -11.05 14.68 9.69
CA GLU A 141 -10.04 15.73 9.59
C GLU A 141 -9.30 15.62 8.25
N PHE A 142 -9.09 16.74 7.58
CA PHE A 142 -8.38 16.81 6.31
C PHE A 142 -7.09 17.61 6.47
N LEU A 143 -5.93 16.94 6.36
CA LEU A 143 -4.62 17.57 6.52
C LEU A 143 -4.08 18.19 5.22
N GLY A 144 -4.72 17.89 4.07
CA GLY A 144 -4.14 18.20 2.77
C GLY A 144 -2.90 17.35 2.48
N TRP A 145 -2.07 17.79 1.53
CA TRP A 145 -0.81 17.13 1.24
C TRP A 145 0.20 17.34 2.35
N VAL A 146 0.73 16.25 2.90
CA VAL A 146 1.74 16.26 3.96
C VAL A 146 3.05 15.61 3.50
N SER A 147 4.17 16.16 3.93
CA SER A 147 5.52 15.64 3.68
C SER A 147 6.44 15.91 4.88
N GLY A 148 7.62 15.29 4.90
CA GLY A 148 8.60 15.51 5.96
C GLY A 148 8.01 15.29 7.36
N GLU A 149 8.22 16.25 8.25
CA GLU A 149 7.76 16.18 9.66
C GLU A 149 6.24 16.10 9.80
N ALA A 150 5.48 16.81 8.96
CA ALA A 150 4.02 16.75 8.98
C ALA A 150 3.49 15.33 8.61
N LYS A 151 4.12 14.66 7.64
CA LYS A 151 3.82 13.25 7.33
C LYS A 151 4.18 12.36 8.52
N ALA A 152 5.38 12.54 9.09
CA ALA A 152 5.82 11.75 10.24
C ALA A 152 4.84 11.89 11.42
N LEU A 153 4.43 13.11 11.74
CA LEU A 153 3.48 13.39 12.81
C LEU A 153 2.11 12.73 12.55
N ALA A 154 1.59 12.79 11.33
CA ALA A 154 0.31 12.12 10.98
C ALA A 154 0.39 10.61 11.23
N PHE A 155 1.49 9.95 10.85
CA PHE A 155 1.69 8.52 11.13
C PHE A 155 1.94 8.24 12.62
N GLN A 156 2.69 9.08 13.34
CA GLN A 156 2.93 8.89 14.78
C GLN A 156 1.65 8.99 15.60
N ARG A 157 0.72 9.87 15.22
CA ARG A 157 -0.57 10.05 15.91
C ARG A 157 -1.56 8.92 15.63
N ALA A 158 -1.54 8.33 14.46
CA ALA A 158 -2.52 7.34 14.06
C ALA A 158 -2.42 6.03 14.85
N SER A 159 -3.56 5.52 15.31
CA SER A 159 -3.67 4.20 15.97
C SER A 159 -4.06 3.09 14.99
N ILE A 160 -4.67 3.43 13.85
CA ILE A 160 -5.06 2.50 12.78
C ILE A 160 -4.73 3.17 11.44
N TYR A 161 -4.22 2.40 10.50
CA TYR A 161 -4.10 2.81 9.10
C TYR A 161 -5.12 2.06 8.26
N CYS A 162 -5.85 2.77 7.40
CA CYS A 162 -6.84 2.15 6.53
C CYS A 162 -6.56 2.44 5.06
N LEU A 163 -6.60 1.39 4.22
CA LEU A 163 -6.50 1.47 2.77
C LEU A 163 -7.56 0.61 2.11
N ALA A 164 -8.65 1.23 1.66
CA ALA A 164 -9.79 0.59 1.00
C ALA A 164 -9.66 0.62 -0.54
N SER A 165 -8.45 0.49 -1.07
CA SER A 165 -8.16 0.61 -2.50
C SER A 165 -8.79 -0.52 -3.33
N ASP A 166 -9.16 -0.21 -4.57
CA ASP A 166 -9.57 -1.18 -5.59
C ASP A 166 -8.41 -1.66 -6.48
N GLY A 167 -7.24 -1.03 -6.37
CA GLY A 167 -6.03 -1.40 -7.11
C GLY A 167 -4.78 -0.68 -6.61
N GLU A 168 -3.68 -1.42 -6.50
CA GLU A 168 -2.37 -0.94 -6.08
C GLU A 168 -1.24 -1.65 -6.83
N GLY A 169 -0.09 -1.02 -6.90
CA GLY A 169 1.15 -1.72 -7.22
C GLY A 169 1.65 -2.48 -6.00
N PHE A 170 2.30 -1.74 -5.12
CA PHE A 170 2.68 -2.19 -3.77
C PHE A 170 2.54 -0.97 -2.86
N PRO A 171 1.52 -0.89 -2.01
CA PRO A 171 1.12 0.36 -1.38
C PRO A 171 2.12 0.83 -0.32
N MET A 172 2.86 1.90 -0.62
CA MET A 172 3.84 2.50 0.29
C MET A 172 3.22 2.94 1.61
N GLY A 173 1.95 3.38 1.61
CA GLY A 173 1.27 3.78 2.85
C GLY A 173 1.12 2.66 3.87
N VAL A 174 0.98 1.39 3.42
CA VAL A 174 0.97 0.22 4.32
C VAL A 174 2.37 -0.03 4.88
N LEU A 175 3.42 0.08 4.06
CA LEU A 175 4.81 -0.04 4.52
C LEU A 175 5.19 1.08 5.49
N ASP A 176 4.76 2.32 5.22
CA ASP A 176 4.90 3.43 6.15
C ASP A 176 4.21 3.10 7.49
N ALA A 177 2.94 2.65 7.45
CA ALA A 177 2.20 2.30 8.67
C ALA A 177 2.89 1.21 9.48
N TRP A 178 3.36 0.15 8.83
CA TRP A 178 4.11 -0.93 9.49
C TRP A 178 5.39 -0.43 10.16
N ALA A 179 6.14 0.47 9.50
CA ALA A 179 7.35 1.07 10.07
C ALA A 179 7.06 1.89 11.34
N TYR A 180 5.90 2.58 11.37
CA TYR A 180 5.44 3.31 12.56
C TYR A 180 4.71 2.43 13.59
N GLY A 181 4.67 1.10 13.41
CA GLY A 181 3.97 0.18 14.31
C GLY A 181 2.45 0.42 14.33
N ILE A 182 1.87 0.77 13.19
CA ILE A 182 0.43 1.03 13.06
C ILE A 182 -0.23 -0.19 12.41
N PRO A 183 -1.20 -0.84 13.07
CA PRO A 183 -1.95 -1.93 12.49
C PRO A 183 -2.83 -1.44 11.35
N CYS A 184 -2.98 -2.28 10.32
CA CYS A 184 -3.65 -1.92 9.07
C CYS A 184 -4.99 -2.65 8.90
N VAL A 185 -5.97 -1.93 8.33
CA VAL A 185 -7.21 -2.49 7.78
C VAL A 185 -7.18 -2.24 6.27
N VAL A 186 -7.13 -3.30 5.45
CA VAL A 186 -6.82 -3.17 4.01
C VAL A 186 -7.66 -4.08 3.13
N THR A 187 -7.81 -3.68 1.87
CA THR A 187 -8.26 -4.58 0.79
C THR A 187 -7.08 -5.38 0.24
N PRO A 188 -7.25 -6.66 -0.13
CA PRO A 188 -6.18 -7.53 -0.62
C PRO A 188 -5.88 -7.30 -2.11
N VAL A 189 -5.36 -6.11 -2.46
CA VAL A 189 -5.10 -5.69 -3.85
C VAL A 189 -3.61 -5.48 -4.12
N GLY A 190 -3.22 -5.54 -5.39
CA GLY A 190 -1.84 -5.35 -5.83
C GLY A 190 -0.89 -6.40 -5.25
N GLY A 191 0.16 -5.94 -4.61
CA GLY A 191 1.13 -6.83 -3.94
C GLY A 191 0.74 -7.23 -2.51
N LEU A 192 -0.35 -6.71 -1.95
CA LEU A 192 -0.76 -7.02 -0.57
C LEU A 192 -1.08 -8.50 -0.33
N PRO A 193 -1.73 -9.25 -1.25
CA PRO A 193 -2.00 -10.67 -1.05
C PRO A 193 -0.77 -11.52 -0.76
N ASP A 194 0.42 -11.07 -1.15
CA ASP A 194 1.67 -11.81 -0.87
C ASP A 194 2.16 -11.64 0.57
N ILE A 195 1.75 -10.57 1.25
CA ILE A 195 2.38 -10.16 2.51
C ILE A 195 1.41 -9.97 3.66
N VAL A 196 0.10 -9.82 3.39
CA VAL A 196 -0.91 -9.68 4.45
C VAL A 196 -1.55 -11.02 4.77
N VAL A 197 -1.67 -11.30 6.07
CA VAL A 197 -2.38 -12.44 6.62
C VAL A 197 -3.43 -11.91 7.59
N ASP A 198 -4.71 -12.16 7.27
CA ASP A 198 -5.84 -11.65 8.05
C ASP A 198 -5.78 -12.10 9.52
N GLY A 199 -5.95 -11.16 10.45
CA GLY A 199 -5.88 -11.40 11.89
C GLY A 199 -4.47 -11.63 12.44
N GLU A 200 -3.43 -11.57 11.59
CA GLU A 200 -2.03 -11.74 12.00
C GLU A 200 -1.23 -10.44 11.87
N ASN A 201 -1.14 -9.86 10.69
CA ASN A 201 -0.39 -8.63 10.42
C ASN A 201 -1.22 -7.52 9.76
N ALA A 202 -2.50 -7.80 9.47
CA ALA A 202 -3.51 -6.85 9.04
C ALA A 202 -4.91 -7.41 9.33
N LEU A 203 -5.95 -6.57 9.26
CA LEU A 203 -7.31 -7.04 9.03
C LEU A 203 -7.68 -6.79 7.57
N VAL A 204 -8.28 -7.79 6.94
CA VAL A 204 -8.58 -7.79 5.51
C VAL A 204 -10.08 -7.78 5.28
N PHE A 205 -10.53 -7.06 4.26
CA PHE A 205 -11.92 -7.05 3.80
C PHE A 205 -11.97 -6.97 2.26
N PRO A 206 -13.05 -7.46 1.62
CA PRO A 206 -13.21 -7.40 0.16
C PRO A 206 -13.33 -5.98 -0.37
N VAL A 207 -12.85 -5.73 -1.60
CA VAL A 207 -13.02 -4.44 -2.30
C VAL A 207 -14.51 -4.10 -2.39
N GLY A 208 -14.86 -2.86 -1.99
CA GLY A 208 -16.24 -2.35 -2.04
C GLY A 208 -17.17 -2.88 -0.94
N ASP A 209 -16.70 -3.78 -0.07
CA ASP A 209 -17.50 -4.27 1.08
C ASP A 209 -17.42 -3.27 2.24
N ILE A 210 -18.28 -2.23 2.18
CA ILE A 210 -18.35 -1.19 3.22
C ILE A 210 -18.76 -1.78 4.58
N ASP A 211 -19.62 -2.80 4.61
CA ASP A 211 -20.03 -3.47 5.85
C ASP A 211 -18.89 -4.31 6.43
N GLY A 212 -18.12 -4.99 5.56
CA GLY A 212 -16.90 -5.67 5.94
C GLY A 212 -15.86 -4.71 6.51
N LEU A 213 -15.64 -3.57 5.85
CA LEU A 213 -14.77 -2.53 6.36
C LEU A 213 -15.20 -2.03 7.74
N ALA A 214 -16.50 -1.72 7.92
CA ALA A 214 -17.03 -1.27 9.21
C ALA A 214 -16.78 -2.31 10.32
N ARG A 215 -17.04 -3.60 10.03
CA ARG A 215 -16.76 -4.70 10.98
C ARG A 215 -15.28 -4.78 11.34
N GLN A 216 -14.36 -4.68 10.36
CA GLN A 216 -12.93 -4.75 10.65
C GLN A 216 -12.41 -3.53 11.41
N LEU A 217 -12.93 -2.32 11.10
CA LEU A 217 -12.63 -1.12 11.89
C LEU A 217 -13.13 -1.26 13.33
N GLU A 218 -14.36 -1.72 13.54
CA GLU A 218 -14.92 -1.94 14.88
C GLU A 218 -14.09 -2.94 15.68
N ARG A 219 -13.68 -4.06 15.07
CA ARG A 219 -12.78 -5.04 15.71
C ARG A 219 -11.44 -4.42 16.10
N MET A 220 -10.83 -3.66 15.19
CA MET A 220 -9.52 -3.02 15.43
C MET A 220 -9.62 -1.93 16.52
N ILE A 221 -10.75 -1.22 16.60
CA ILE A 221 -10.98 -0.18 17.62
C ILE A 221 -11.23 -0.81 18.99
N SER A 222 -12.08 -1.84 19.06
CA SER A 222 -12.61 -2.37 20.31
C SER A 222 -11.71 -3.40 21.00
N ASP A 223 -10.74 -3.98 20.27
CA ASP A 223 -9.84 -5.03 20.80
C ASP A 223 -8.38 -4.53 20.78
N ASP A 224 -7.94 -4.00 21.93
CA ASP A 224 -6.57 -3.52 22.12
C ASP A 224 -5.54 -4.65 21.96
N GLY A 225 -5.88 -5.86 22.42
CA GLY A 225 -4.99 -7.02 22.31
C GLY A 225 -4.76 -7.45 20.86
N LEU A 226 -5.83 -7.46 20.05
CA LEU A 226 -5.75 -7.71 18.61
C LEU A 226 -4.94 -6.61 17.91
N ARG A 227 -5.21 -5.34 18.25
CA ARG A 227 -4.50 -4.19 17.69
C ARG A 227 -3.00 -4.27 17.95
N ASP A 228 -2.60 -4.56 19.19
CA ASP A 228 -1.21 -4.72 19.59
C ASP A 228 -0.54 -5.93 18.93
N LYS A 229 -1.24 -7.05 18.82
CA LYS A 229 -0.73 -8.25 18.15
C LYS A 229 -0.40 -7.94 16.68
N ILE A 230 -1.35 -7.33 15.95
CA ILE A 230 -1.18 -6.98 14.54
C ILE A 230 -0.05 -5.96 14.36
N ALA A 231 -0.01 -4.92 15.20
CA ALA A 231 1.05 -3.92 15.18
C ALA A 231 2.45 -4.54 15.38
N LYS A 232 2.62 -5.43 16.34
CA LYS A 232 3.88 -6.12 16.60
C LYS A 232 4.30 -7.02 15.44
N SER A 233 3.36 -7.78 14.88
CA SER A 233 3.63 -8.68 13.75
C SER A 233 4.07 -7.89 12.51
N SER A 234 3.33 -6.86 12.14
CA SER A 234 3.65 -6.00 10.97
C SER A 234 4.94 -5.22 11.16
N LEU A 235 5.20 -4.70 12.36
CA LEU A 235 6.46 -4.02 12.70
C LEU A 235 7.66 -4.95 12.58
N ASN A 236 7.53 -6.21 13.01
CA ASN A 236 8.58 -7.20 12.83
C ASN A 236 8.91 -7.42 11.34
N LEU A 237 7.90 -7.49 10.46
CA LEU A 237 8.11 -7.58 9.01
C LEU A 237 8.82 -6.34 8.46
N ALA A 238 8.45 -5.13 8.94
CA ALA A 238 9.12 -3.89 8.55
C ALA A 238 10.61 -3.88 8.92
N HIS A 239 10.97 -4.42 10.09
CA HIS A 239 12.35 -4.47 10.58
C HIS A 239 13.16 -5.64 10.04
N THR A 240 12.54 -6.69 9.52
CA THR A 240 13.20 -7.89 9.01
C THR A 240 13.13 -7.97 7.49
N THR A 241 11.98 -8.37 6.96
CA THR A 241 11.80 -8.68 5.52
C THR A 241 11.90 -7.42 4.66
N PHE A 242 11.23 -6.33 5.09
CA PHE A 242 11.07 -5.12 4.29
C PHE A 242 12.02 -3.99 4.69
N ASN A 243 12.99 -4.20 5.56
CA ASN A 243 13.93 -3.13 5.89
C ASN A 243 14.86 -2.80 4.70
N VAL A 244 15.24 -1.53 4.62
CA VAL A 244 16.10 -1.00 3.53
C VAL A 244 17.38 -1.83 3.34
N LYS A 245 18.01 -2.29 4.43
CA LYS A 245 19.26 -3.05 4.37
C LYS A 245 19.08 -4.40 3.64
N ASN A 246 17.99 -5.11 3.94
CA ASN A 246 17.70 -6.40 3.31
C ASN A 246 17.31 -6.24 1.84
N ILE A 247 16.47 -5.24 1.52
CA ILE A 247 16.10 -4.94 0.13
C ILE A 247 17.33 -4.52 -0.68
N ASN A 248 18.20 -3.67 -0.13
CA ASN A 248 19.46 -3.28 -0.81
C ASN A 248 20.40 -4.48 -1.01
N LYS A 249 20.48 -5.41 -0.04
CA LYS A 249 21.27 -6.64 -0.19
C LYS A 249 20.73 -7.52 -1.32
N GLN A 250 19.40 -7.64 -1.43
CA GLN A 250 18.75 -8.36 -2.53
C GLN A 250 19.05 -7.68 -3.88
N LEU A 251 18.89 -6.36 -3.97
CA LEU A 251 19.19 -5.58 -5.17
C LEU A 251 20.67 -5.73 -5.59
N GLY A 252 21.60 -5.71 -4.63
CA GLY A 252 23.03 -5.93 -4.89
C GLY A 252 23.30 -7.30 -5.51
N ARG A 253 22.68 -8.37 -4.99
CA ARG A 253 22.77 -9.72 -5.57
C ARG A 253 22.23 -9.77 -6.99
N ILE A 254 21.09 -9.13 -7.25
CA ILE A 254 20.49 -9.04 -8.59
C ILE A 254 21.48 -8.39 -9.57
N TYR A 255 22.07 -7.26 -9.19
CA TYR A 255 23.07 -6.59 -10.04
C TYR A 255 24.32 -7.46 -10.29
N SER A 256 24.85 -8.10 -9.25
CA SER A 256 26.01 -8.98 -9.40
C SER A 256 25.71 -10.14 -10.36
N THR A 257 24.55 -10.76 -10.27
CA THR A 257 24.12 -11.84 -11.17
C THR A 257 24.06 -11.38 -12.63
N ILE A 258 23.47 -10.20 -12.89
CA ILE A 258 23.33 -9.68 -14.27
C ILE A 258 24.68 -9.25 -14.85
N MET A 259 25.55 -8.72 -14.02
CA MET A 259 26.87 -8.23 -14.43
C MET A 259 27.93 -9.35 -14.46
N ASN A 260 27.61 -10.57 -14.01
CA ASN A 260 28.52 -11.71 -13.88
C ASN A 260 29.74 -11.37 -12.99
N ILE A 261 29.54 -10.67 -11.88
CA ILE A 261 30.57 -10.27 -10.89
C ILE A 261 30.21 -10.75 -9.47
#